data_8232305464996cd4e000047a2cc22fe2
#
_entry.id   8232305464996cd4e000047a2cc22fe2
#
_cell.length_a   1.000
_cell.length_b   1.000
_cell.length_c   1.000
_cell.angle_alpha   90.00
_cell.angle_beta   90.00
_cell.angle_gamma   90.00
#
_symmetry.space_group_name_H-M   'P 1'
#
loop_
_entity.id
_entity.type
_entity.pdbx_description
1 polymer ?
#
loop_
_entity_poly.entity_id
_entity_poly.type
_entity_poly.pdbx_seq_one_letter_code
_entity_poly.pdbx_strand_id
1 'polypeptide(L)'
;MSRKKRKRRLKKKIIYILTGLIILSLAGLGYLIYRNIQDNKTSPYYLAGETPELVVMNKDGGQKNFVRGTLVDIKNKRVDVDDQEYCQFVVDDVTYYVKESQLVLERRDCVREKTLFALRDHVLTNAYDDFHINGFVKKESQLSVDGFNELLEDGTVDYYFVNGEGYISSKYTAPEYYETAYDSSIYEDVYYGEGGSPLEIDYYPKEDFVPKTKMPDIVNALYINAEAVADASSFIEIAESSPGINAFVVDIKDCYVDTQLAYESQVAKEYAPSTFNIPNSYETYRDNIRKLKDAGYYLIGRITAFKDDSFASDNPDEALMYDGRLYNYGSVKWPSIYSRKMWEYNVALAMEAVEELGFDEIQFDYVRLPEDVEDVDLRNNYDETRGQAVSNFLRYATEYLHAKGAYVSADVFGETSGSETDTFSAFVSYYGQFWPAISNVVDAISSMPYPDHFASYAYGIYDPWNRPGELMYSWGRATYHAQEKTYDKAKCRTWIMAQDSDPYEVYYGPDFIKAQIDGLKEADVFDGFMTWNAASSISKYWSYSEVLN
;
A
#
# COMPACT_ATOMS: atom_id res chain seq x y z
N MET A 1 7.11 82.57 -71.52
CA MET A 1 6.17 81.59 -70.96
C MET A 1 5.30 82.32 -69.92
N SER A 2 3.95 82.39 -70.13
CA SER A 2 3.01 83.19 -69.34
C SER A 2 2.94 82.68 -67.90
N ARG A 3 2.88 83.61 -66.94
CA ARG A 3 2.67 83.38 -65.46
C ARG A 3 1.51 82.39 -65.16
N LYS A 4 0.53 82.26 -66.05
CA LYS A 4 -0.59 81.28 -65.98
C LYS A 4 -0.11 79.80 -66.17
N LYS A 5 0.83 79.54 -67.09
CA LYS A 5 1.34 78.19 -67.31
C LYS A 5 2.20 77.66 -66.13
N ARG A 6 2.94 78.57 -65.48
CA ARG A 6 3.75 78.24 -64.30
C ARG A 6 2.89 77.92 -63.06
N LYS A 7 1.77 78.67 -62.85
CA LYS A 7 0.79 78.38 -61.76
C LYS A 7 0.08 77.04 -61.98
N ARG A 8 -0.28 76.70 -63.25
CA ARG A 8 -0.92 75.41 -63.55
C ARG A 8 0.01 74.22 -63.35
N ARG A 9 1.30 74.33 -63.68
CA ARG A 9 2.31 73.32 -63.43
C ARG A 9 2.56 73.13 -61.93
N LEU A 10 2.60 74.21 -61.17
CA LEU A 10 2.76 74.16 -59.71
C LEU A 10 1.55 73.49 -59.01
N LYS A 11 0.32 73.84 -59.43
CA LYS A 11 -0.88 73.18 -58.93
C LYS A 11 -0.91 71.71 -59.23
N LYS A 12 -0.51 71.26 -60.44
CA LYS A 12 -0.44 69.84 -60.79
C LYS A 12 0.63 69.13 -59.93
N LYS A 13 1.80 69.72 -59.71
CA LYS A 13 2.86 69.15 -58.82
C LYS A 13 2.34 69.01 -57.40
N ILE A 14 1.66 70.02 -56.85
CA ILE A 14 1.06 69.99 -55.51
C ILE A 14 -0.01 68.89 -55.44
N ILE A 15 -0.87 68.78 -56.47
CA ILE A 15 -1.90 67.71 -56.53
C ILE A 15 -1.23 66.31 -56.55
N TYR A 16 -0.20 66.10 -57.37
CA TYR A 16 0.54 64.84 -57.37
C TYR A 16 1.24 64.51 -56.06
N ILE A 17 1.81 65.52 -55.37
CA ILE A 17 2.41 65.35 -54.06
C ILE A 17 1.35 65.01 -53.02
N LEU A 18 0.21 65.71 -53.02
CA LEU A 18 -0.92 65.44 -52.10
C LEU A 18 -1.54 64.09 -52.37
N THR A 19 -1.72 63.68 -53.65
CA THR A 19 -2.23 62.36 -54.02
C THR A 19 -1.22 61.27 -53.58
N GLY A 20 0.08 61.50 -53.76
CA GLY A 20 1.13 60.57 -53.29
C GLY A 20 1.13 60.42 -51.75
N LEU A 21 0.96 61.54 -51.04
CA LEU A 21 0.83 61.52 -49.55
C LEU A 21 -0.40 60.80 -49.07
N ILE A 22 -1.55 60.98 -49.78
CA ILE A 22 -2.80 60.25 -49.48
C ILE A 22 -2.62 58.75 -49.74
N ILE A 23 -2.02 58.35 -50.84
CA ILE A 23 -1.76 56.93 -51.14
C ILE A 23 -0.81 56.32 -50.12
N LEU A 24 0.25 57.06 -49.71
CA LEU A 24 1.15 56.61 -48.65
C LEU A 24 0.49 56.50 -47.28
N SER A 25 -0.42 57.43 -46.94
CA SER A 25 -1.18 57.37 -45.68
C SER A 25 -2.22 56.21 -45.70
N LEU A 26 -2.89 55.96 -46.83
CA LEU A 26 -3.80 54.83 -46.99
C LEU A 26 -3.04 53.50 -46.95
N ALA A 27 -1.89 53.40 -47.61
CA ALA A 27 -1.01 52.22 -47.52
C ALA A 27 -0.50 51.99 -46.08
N GLY A 28 -0.11 53.07 -45.37
CA GLY A 28 0.27 53.02 -43.97
C GLY A 28 -0.88 52.58 -43.06
N LEU A 29 -2.11 53.08 -43.31
CA LEU A 29 -3.30 52.69 -42.56
C LEU A 29 -3.66 51.21 -42.88
N GLY A 30 -3.58 50.78 -44.12
CA GLY A 30 -3.79 49.40 -44.54
C GLY A 30 -2.78 48.46 -43.88
N TYR A 31 -1.51 48.85 -43.81
CA TYR A 31 -0.47 48.11 -43.11
C TYR A 31 -0.74 48.01 -41.61
N LEU A 32 -1.16 49.10 -40.97
CA LEU A 32 -1.49 49.10 -39.53
C LEU A 32 -2.71 48.21 -39.24
N ILE A 33 -3.72 48.25 -40.09
CA ILE A 33 -4.91 47.38 -39.99
C ILE A 33 -4.46 45.91 -40.18
N TYR A 34 -3.69 45.61 -41.20
CA TYR A 34 -3.18 44.26 -41.46
C TYR A 34 -2.35 43.75 -40.28
N ARG A 35 -1.42 44.56 -39.79
CA ARG A 35 -0.59 44.25 -38.62
C ARG A 35 -1.45 44.00 -37.38
N ASN A 36 -2.45 44.87 -37.13
CA ASN A 36 -3.35 44.68 -35.97
C ASN A 36 -4.17 43.37 -36.11
N ILE A 37 -4.58 43.00 -37.30
CA ILE A 37 -5.25 41.72 -37.54
C ILE A 37 -4.31 40.55 -37.28
N GLN A 38 -3.05 40.60 -37.72
CA GLN A 38 -2.08 39.56 -37.47
C GLN A 38 -1.69 39.47 -35.99
N ASP A 39 -1.50 40.61 -35.34
CA ASP A 39 -1.13 40.70 -33.91
C ASP A 39 -2.25 40.12 -32.99
N ASN A 40 -3.51 40.19 -33.42
CA ASN A 40 -4.67 39.67 -32.66
C ASN A 40 -5.07 38.24 -33.06
N LYS A 41 -4.43 37.63 -34.05
CA LYS A 41 -4.63 36.19 -34.29
C LYS A 41 -4.17 35.39 -33.07
N THR A 42 -4.93 34.36 -32.75
CA THR A 42 -4.63 33.45 -31.65
C THR A 42 -4.26 32.06 -32.15
N SER A 43 -3.49 31.35 -31.34
CA SER A 43 -3.20 29.93 -31.54
C SER A 43 -3.36 29.21 -30.20
N PRO A 44 -3.91 27.99 -30.20
CA PRO A 44 -4.08 27.22 -28.98
C PRO A 44 -2.74 26.70 -28.46
N TYR A 45 -2.54 26.82 -27.14
CA TYR A 45 -1.42 26.27 -26.39
C TYR A 45 -1.90 25.77 -25.04
N TYR A 46 -1.16 24.84 -24.47
CA TYR A 46 -1.37 24.40 -23.10
C TYR A 46 -0.35 25.08 -22.17
N LEU A 47 -0.81 25.43 -20.98
CA LEU A 47 0.07 25.94 -19.91
C LEU A 47 0.91 24.77 -19.34
N ALA A 48 2.23 24.97 -19.26
CA ALA A 48 3.18 23.97 -18.79
C ALA A 48 3.98 24.49 -17.59
N GLY A 49 4.29 23.62 -16.63
CA GLY A 49 5.02 24.00 -15.42
C GLY A 49 5.65 22.81 -14.70
N GLU A 50 6.48 23.12 -13.73
CA GLU A 50 7.12 22.14 -12.81
C GLU A 50 6.20 21.81 -11.62
N THR A 51 5.09 22.52 -11.48
CA THR A 51 4.09 22.33 -10.43
C THR A 51 2.69 22.24 -11.05
N PRO A 52 1.72 21.61 -10.35
CA PRO A 52 0.33 21.51 -10.81
C PRO A 52 -0.31 22.86 -11.10
N GLU A 53 0.07 23.91 -10.37
CA GLU A 53 -0.43 25.27 -10.56
C GLU A 53 0.68 26.22 -11.02
N LEU A 54 0.33 27.10 -11.96
CA LEU A 54 1.17 28.17 -12.45
C LEU A 54 0.65 29.52 -11.99
N VAL A 55 1.51 30.33 -11.40
CA VAL A 55 1.20 31.72 -11.08
C VAL A 55 1.42 32.57 -12.33
N VAL A 56 0.34 33.17 -12.82
CA VAL A 56 0.37 34.00 -14.04
C VAL A 56 -0.06 35.43 -13.68
N MET A 57 0.71 36.39 -14.18
CA MET A 57 0.48 37.82 -13.94
C MET A 57 -0.61 38.36 -14.88
N ASN A 58 -1.51 39.18 -14.37
CA ASN A 58 -2.44 39.91 -15.20
C ASN A 58 -1.90 41.30 -15.62
N LYS A 59 -2.65 41.97 -16.50
CA LYS A 59 -2.27 43.27 -17.06
C LYS A 59 -2.09 44.37 -15.98
N ASP A 60 -2.75 44.25 -14.84
CA ASP A 60 -2.72 45.25 -13.77
C ASP A 60 -1.72 44.89 -12.66
N GLY A 61 -0.85 43.90 -12.89
CA GLY A 61 0.17 43.40 -11.95
C GLY A 61 -0.36 42.44 -10.89
N GLY A 62 -1.66 42.11 -10.92
CA GLY A 62 -2.22 41.05 -10.07
C GLY A 62 -1.77 39.65 -10.56
N GLN A 63 -1.90 38.66 -9.69
CA GLN A 63 -1.57 37.27 -9.97
C GLN A 63 -2.81 36.38 -9.90
N LYS A 64 -2.86 35.36 -10.74
CA LYS A 64 -3.87 34.30 -10.70
C LYS A 64 -3.19 32.95 -10.95
N ASN A 65 -3.61 31.94 -10.21
CA ASN A 65 -3.20 30.58 -10.44
C ASN A 65 -3.99 29.96 -11.59
N PHE A 66 -3.30 29.29 -12.46
CA PHE A 66 -3.87 28.45 -13.51
C PHE A 66 -3.34 27.02 -13.37
N VAL A 67 -4.21 26.07 -13.59
CA VAL A 67 -3.82 24.66 -13.59
C VAL A 67 -2.98 24.36 -14.83
N ARG A 68 -1.83 23.70 -14.69
CA ARG A 68 -1.06 23.22 -15.85
C ARG A 68 -1.91 22.26 -16.69
N GLY A 69 -1.72 22.29 -17.99
CA GLY A 69 -2.61 21.57 -18.93
C GLY A 69 -3.87 22.34 -19.30
N THR A 70 -4.08 23.58 -18.74
CA THR A 70 -5.13 24.47 -19.20
C THR A 70 -4.87 24.92 -20.64
N LEU A 71 -5.87 24.75 -21.51
CA LEU A 71 -5.82 25.24 -22.90
C LEU A 71 -6.10 26.72 -22.94
N VAL A 72 -5.23 27.50 -23.55
CA VAL A 72 -5.34 28.95 -23.69
C VAL A 72 -5.07 29.39 -25.13
N ASP A 73 -5.76 30.44 -25.58
CA ASP A 73 -5.56 31.02 -26.91
C ASP A 73 -4.53 32.17 -26.86
N ILE A 74 -3.30 31.89 -27.26
CA ILE A 74 -2.20 32.83 -27.24
C ILE A 74 -2.26 33.76 -28.43
N LYS A 75 -2.23 35.09 -28.19
CA LYS A 75 -2.11 36.09 -29.25
C LYS A 75 -0.72 36.08 -29.87
N ASN A 76 -0.64 36.30 -31.19
CA ASN A 76 0.63 36.39 -31.91
C ASN A 76 1.50 37.57 -31.44
N LYS A 77 0.86 38.65 -30.91
CA LYS A 77 1.58 39.80 -30.38
C LYS A 77 2.28 39.45 -29.08
N ARG A 78 3.59 39.67 -29.03
CA ARG A 78 4.38 39.65 -27.81
C ARG A 78 4.31 41.02 -27.11
N VAL A 79 4.49 41.01 -25.79
CA VAL A 79 4.45 42.22 -24.95
C VAL A 79 5.68 42.23 -24.06
N ASP A 80 6.39 43.37 -24.03
CA ASP A 80 7.46 43.62 -23.08
C ASP A 80 6.88 44.09 -21.74
N VAL A 81 7.25 43.41 -20.66
CA VAL A 81 6.93 43.80 -19.28
C VAL A 81 8.24 43.68 -18.49
N ASP A 82 8.71 44.78 -17.93
CA ASP A 82 9.96 44.85 -17.13
C ASP A 82 11.19 44.24 -17.86
N ASP A 83 11.40 44.62 -19.12
CA ASP A 83 12.47 44.13 -19.99
C ASP A 83 12.43 42.61 -20.27
N GLN A 84 11.29 41.98 -20.10
CA GLN A 84 11.02 40.57 -20.45
C GLN A 84 9.88 40.45 -21.45
N GLU A 85 10.04 39.59 -22.45
CA GLU A 85 9.01 39.33 -23.47
C GLU A 85 8.03 38.25 -22.98
N TYR A 86 6.72 38.56 -23.06
CA TYR A 86 5.62 37.67 -22.66
C TYR A 86 4.67 37.41 -23.82
N CYS A 87 4.09 36.22 -23.83
CA CYS A 87 2.87 35.88 -24.55
C CYS A 87 1.66 36.39 -23.76
N GLN A 88 0.55 36.68 -24.47
CA GLN A 88 -0.68 37.13 -23.83
C GLN A 88 -1.89 36.29 -24.26
N PHE A 89 -2.78 36.06 -23.32
CA PHE A 89 -4.08 35.42 -23.54
C PHE A 89 -5.15 36.10 -22.70
N VAL A 90 -6.42 35.80 -22.97
CA VAL A 90 -7.57 36.42 -22.30
C VAL A 90 -8.46 35.33 -21.72
N VAL A 91 -8.81 35.47 -20.45
CA VAL A 91 -9.81 34.64 -19.76
C VAL A 91 -10.71 35.57 -18.97
N ASP A 92 -12.04 35.44 -19.11
CA ASP A 92 -13.06 36.26 -18.45
C ASP A 92 -12.82 37.76 -18.62
N ASP A 93 -12.49 38.19 -19.85
CA ASP A 93 -12.17 39.57 -20.21
C ASP A 93 -10.92 40.17 -19.53
N VAL A 94 -10.17 39.36 -18.79
CA VAL A 94 -8.90 39.75 -18.17
C VAL A 94 -7.73 39.26 -19.02
N THR A 95 -6.76 40.13 -19.32
CA THR A 95 -5.56 39.78 -20.05
C THR A 95 -4.47 39.31 -19.08
N TYR A 96 -3.90 38.15 -19.37
CA TYR A 96 -2.80 37.52 -18.63
C TYR A 96 -1.54 37.43 -19.48
N TYR A 97 -0.38 37.40 -18.80
CA TYR A 97 0.96 37.33 -19.39
C TYR A 97 1.68 36.07 -18.94
N VAL A 98 2.15 35.27 -19.87
CA VAL A 98 2.85 34.01 -19.64
C VAL A 98 4.16 33.97 -20.43
N LYS A 99 5.20 33.36 -19.89
CA LYS A 99 6.46 33.17 -20.61
C LYS A 99 6.29 32.12 -21.69
N GLU A 100 6.97 32.29 -22.82
CA GLU A 100 6.93 31.30 -23.92
C GLU A 100 7.42 29.91 -23.47
N SER A 101 8.37 29.87 -22.52
CA SER A 101 8.85 28.62 -21.93
C SER A 101 7.78 27.84 -21.11
N GLN A 102 6.67 28.49 -20.77
CA GLN A 102 5.54 27.87 -20.04
C GLN A 102 4.39 27.48 -21.00
N LEU A 103 4.64 27.44 -22.30
CA LEU A 103 3.66 27.10 -23.32
C LEU A 103 4.13 25.88 -24.10
N VAL A 104 3.19 24.95 -24.35
CA VAL A 104 3.39 23.77 -25.18
C VAL A 104 2.22 23.55 -26.13
N LEU A 105 2.48 22.87 -27.24
CA LEU A 105 1.44 22.57 -28.23
C LEU A 105 0.59 21.33 -27.88
N GLU A 106 1.18 20.41 -27.14
CA GLU A 106 0.53 19.15 -26.78
C GLU A 106 0.40 19.04 -25.26
N ARG A 107 -0.75 18.56 -24.78
CA ARG A 107 -1.06 18.44 -23.35
C ARG A 107 -0.07 17.52 -22.63
N ARG A 108 0.42 16.48 -23.27
CA ARG A 108 1.44 15.56 -22.74
C ARG A 108 2.78 16.23 -22.41
N ASP A 109 3.07 17.40 -22.98
CA ASP A 109 4.33 18.14 -22.76
C ASP A 109 4.19 19.18 -21.63
N CYS A 110 3.05 19.19 -20.90
CA CYS A 110 2.79 20.15 -19.83
C CYS A 110 3.60 19.88 -18.56
N VAL A 111 4.00 18.64 -18.32
CA VAL A 111 4.74 18.20 -17.13
C VAL A 111 6.22 18.46 -17.32
N ARG A 112 6.82 19.20 -16.39
CA ARG A 112 8.21 19.70 -16.49
C ARG A 112 9.12 19.24 -15.35
N GLU A 113 8.61 18.51 -14.41
CA GLU A 113 9.38 17.90 -13.33
C GLU A 113 10.45 16.99 -13.93
N LYS A 114 11.68 17.14 -13.44
CA LYS A 114 12.82 16.29 -13.83
C LYS A 114 13.33 15.47 -12.66
N THR A 115 13.06 15.95 -11.47
CA THR A 115 13.53 15.36 -10.23
C THR A 115 12.45 15.49 -9.18
N LEU A 116 12.20 14.42 -8.46
CA LEU A 116 11.29 14.35 -7.33
C LEU A 116 12.00 13.65 -6.17
N PHE A 117 11.38 13.64 -5.00
CA PHE A 117 11.81 12.88 -3.83
C PHE A 117 10.72 11.90 -3.42
N ALA A 118 11.11 10.69 -3.05
CA ALA A 118 10.20 9.72 -2.45
C ALA A 118 9.84 10.16 -1.01
N LEU A 119 8.55 10.23 -0.70
CA LEU A 119 8.04 10.61 0.62
C LEU A 119 7.97 9.43 1.57
N ARG A 120 8.05 8.21 1.06
CA ARG A 120 8.05 6.95 1.82
C ARG A 120 8.82 5.86 1.10
N ASP A 121 9.11 4.77 1.81
CA ASP A 121 9.55 3.52 1.20
C ASP A 121 8.46 2.98 0.26
N HIS A 122 8.81 2.65 -0.98
CA HIS A 122 7.82 2.22 -1.96
C HIS A 122 8.40 1.31 -3.05
N VAL A 123 7.59 0.37 -3.51
CA VAL A 123 7.90 -0.42 -4.71
C VAL A 123 7.69 0.41 -5.97
N LEU A 124 8.48 0.15 -7.01
CA LEU A 124 8.21 0.65 -8.35
C LEU A 124 7.58 -0.48 -9.18
N THR A 125 6.50 -0.20 -9.89
CA THR A 125 5.76 -1.22 -10.63
C THR A 125 5.98 -1.12 -12.14
N ASN A 126 5.71 -2.21 -12.87
CA ASN A 126 5.87 -2.28 -14.33
C ASN A 126 4.92 -1.33 -15.07
N ALA A 127 3.72 -1.14 -14.54
CA ALA A 127 2.70 -0.24 -15.06
C ALA A 127 1.95 0.43 -13.90
N TYR A 128 1.26 1.52 -14.18
CA TYR A 128 0.55 2.31 -13.16
C TYR A 128 -0.62 1.60 -12.49
N ASP A 129 -1.21 0.58 -13.10
CA ASP A 129 -2.31 -0.23 -12.59
C ASP A 129 -1.89 -1.68 -12.27
N ASP A 130 -0.59 -1.95 -12.19
CA ASP A 130 0.01 -3.26 -12.00
C ASP A 130 0.57 -3.40 -10.57
N PHE A 131 0.62 -4.62 -10.06
CA PHE A 131 1.24 -4.96 -8.78
C PHE A 131 2.64 -5.58 -8.94
N HIS A 132 3.06 -5.93 -10.15
CA HIS A 132 4.38 -6.53 -10.38
C HIS A 132 5.50 -5.52 -10.11
N ILE A 133 6.44 -5.94 -9.27
CA ILE A 133 7.51 -5.08 -8.76
C ILE A 133 8.70 -5.09 -9.72
N ASN A 134 9.11 -3.89 -10.16
CA ASN A 134 10.28 -3.73 -11.02
C ASN A 134 11.46 -3.06 -10.30
N GLY A 135 11.20 -2.40 -9.17
CA GLY A 135 12.22 -1.74 -8.37
C GLY A 135 11.70 -1.35 -6.99
N PHE A 136 12.55 -0.68 -6.23
CA PHE A 136 12.22 -0.20 -4.90
C PHE A 136 12.94 1.13 -4.63
N VAL A 137 12.27 2.06 -3.99
CA VAL A 137 12.84 3.34 -3.56
C VAL A 137 12.67 3.51 -2.06
N LYS A 138 13.70 4.01 -1.41
CA LYS A 138 13.65 4.37 0.02
C LYS A 138 13.14 5.80 0.18
N LYS A 139 12.51 6.07 1.29
CA LYS A 139 12.15 7.42 1.75
C LYS A 139 13.36 8.38 1.58
N GLU A 140 13.11 9.63 1.23
CA GLU A 140 14.11 10.66 0.92
C GLU A 140 14.92 10.45 -0.36
N SER A 141 14.78 9.31 -1.04
CA SER A 141 15.52 9.08 -2.29
C SER A 141 15.15 10.10 -3.35
N GLN A 142 16.17 10.63 -4.02
CA GLN A 142 15.98 11.48 -5.19
C GLN A 142 15.65 10.61 -6.41
N LEU A 143 14.55 10.94 -7.10
CA LEU A 143 14.02 10.23 -8.25
C LEU A 143 14.23 11.03 -9.53
N SER A 144 14.78 10.41 -10.57
CA SER A 144 14.80 10.97 -11.92
C SER A 144 13.45 10.73 -12.59
N VAL A 145 12.78 11.76 -13.06
CA VAL A 145 11.52 11.64 -13.79
C VAL A 145 11.80 11.43 -15.27
N ASP A 146 11.45 10.25 -15.79
CA ASP A 146 11.63 9.85 -17.18
C ASP A 146 10.33 9.88 -17.98
N GLY A 147 9.18 9.91 -17.28
CA GLY A 147 7.86 9.95 -17.89
C GLY A 147 6.72 9.99 -16.86
N PHE A 148 5.51 9.91 -17.36
CA PHE A 148 4.29 9.82 -16.54
C PHE A 148 3.18 9.13 -17.37
N ASN A 149 2.14 8.64 -16.67
CA ASN A 149 1.00 8.00 -17.33
C ASN A 149 -0.02 9.03 -17.80
N GLU A 150 -0.58 9.81 -16.90
CA GLU A 150 -1.68 10.74 -17.16
C GLU A 150 -1.53 12.06 -16.40
N LEU A 151 -1.97 13.17 -17.03
CA LEU A 151 -2.14 14.47 -16.41
C LEU A 151 -3.61 14.66 -16.05
N LEU A 152 -3.92 14.75 -14.75
CA LEU A 152 -5.25 14.90 -14.21
C LEU A 152 -5.83 16.32 -14.45
N GLU A 153 -7.11 16.49 -14.17
CA GLU A 153 -7.80 17.79 -14.39
C GLU A 153 -7.30 18.90 -13.45
N ASP A 154 -6.85 18.54 -12.27
CA ASP A 154 -6.26 19.47 -11.29
C ASP A 154 -4.78 19.80 -11.56
N GLY A 155 -4.22 19.31 -12.66
CA GLY A 155 -2.84 19.51 -13.06
C GLY A 155 -1.83 18.62 -12.36
N THR A 156 -2.27 17.70 -11.50
CA THR A 156 -1.40 16.66 -10.93
C THR A 156 -1.13 15.56 -11.95
N VAL A 157 -0.04 14.84 -11.77
CA VAL A 157 0.23 13.59 -12.48
C VAL A 157 -0.31 12.46 -11.62
N ASP A 158 -0.88 11.43 -12.22
CA ASP A 158 -1.34 10.27 -11.49
C ASP A 158 -0.15 9.39 -11.07
N TYR A 159 0.65 8.91 -12.03
CA TYR A 159 1.88 8.15 -11.77
C TYR A 159 3.06 8.70 -12.57
N TYR A 160 4.22 8.80 -11.92
CA TYR A 160 5.50 9.07 -12.58
C TYR A 160 6.24 7.78 -12.90
N PHE A 161 6.86 7.72 -14.09
CA PHE A 161 7.88 6.73 -14.41
C PHE A 161 9.24 7.29 -14.02
N VAL A 162 9.94 6.60 -13.13
CA VAL A 162 11.15 7.13 -12.48
C VAL A 162 12.34 6.17 -12.59
N ASN A 163 13.55 6.74 -12.58
CA ASN A 163 14.85 6.05 -12.57
C ASN A 163 15.07 5.08 -13.76
N GLY A 164 14.26 5.15 -14.81
CA GLY A 164 14.25 4.16 -15.88
C GLY A 164 13.77 2.78 -15.44
N GLU A 165 13.19 2.66 -14.25
CA GLU A 165 12.85 1.39 -13.61
C GLU A 165 11.35 1.11 -13.57
N GLY A 166 10.53 2.06 -13.07
CA GLY A 166 9.10 1.76 -12.91
C GLY A 166 8.26 2.97 -12.47
N TYR A 167 6.98 2.70 -12.25
CA TYR A 167 5.97 3.68 -11.89
C TYR A 167 5.81 3.82 -10.38
N ILE A 168 5.60 5.06 -9.93
CA ILE A 168 5.24 5.42 -8.56
C ILE A 168 4.11 6.44 -8.58
N SER A 169 3.13 6.31 -7.69
CA SER A 169 2.05 7.30 -7.58
C SER A 169 2.59 8.67 -7.17
N SER A 170 2.07 9.72 -7.79
CA SER A 170 2.49 11.09 -7.49
C SER A 170 2.23 11.50 -6.04
N LYS A 171 1.25 10.88 -5.37
CA LYS A 171 0.95 11.12 -3.95
C LYS A 171 2.09 10.76 -3.00
N TYR A 172 3.02 9.91 -3.45
CA TYR A 172 4.20 9.48 -2.69
C TYR A 172 5.48 10.19 -3.14
N THR A 173 5.35 11.26 -3.91
CA THR A 173 6.49 12.03 -4.43
C THR A 173 6.27 13.53 -4.25
N ALA A 174 7.37 14.30 -4.12
CA ALA A 174 7.31 15.74 -4.07
C ALA A 174 8.55 16.37 -4.74
N PRO A 175 8.46 17.62 -5.26
CA PRO A 175 9.61 18.34 -5.78
C PRO A 175 10.72 18.60 -4.76
N GLU A 176 10.36 18.75 -3.49
CA GLU A 176 11.26 18.89 -2.34
C GLU A 176 10.81 17.89 -1.27
N TYR A 177 11.76 17.21 -0.62
CA TYR A 177 11.43 16.30 0.45
C TYR A 177 10.86 17.05 1.66
N TYR A 178 9.82 16.49 2.25
CA TYR A 178 9.28 16.87 3.56
C TYR A 178 8.81 15.61 4.30
N GLU A 179 8.95 15.62 5.62
CA GLU A 179 8.59 14.48 6.44
C GLU A 179 7.06 14.31 6.50
N THR A 180 6.60 13.11 6.16
CA THR A 180 5.17 12.71 6.17
C THR A 180 4.91 11.53 7.09
N ALA A 181 5.95 10.81 7.50
CA ALA A 181 5.84 9.70 8.43
C ALA A 181 5.64 10.17 9.87
N TYR A 182 5.12 9.28 10.69
CA TYR A 182 5.07 9.50 12.13
C TYR A 182 6.48 9.52 12.74
N ASP A 183 6.63 10.28 13.82
CA ASP A 183 7.91 10.45 14.52
C ASP A 183 8.36 9.15 15.19
N SER A 184 9.41 8.54 14.64
CA SER A 184 10.00 7.30 15.20
C SER A 184 10.76 7.51 16.50
N SER A 185 11.09 8.75 16.87
CA SER A 185 11.88 9.07 18.09
C SER A 185 11.17 8.73 19.41
N ILE A 186 9.88 8.39 19.35
CA ILE A 186 9.14 7.87 20.51
C ILE A 186 9.57 6.45 20.90
N TYR A 187 10.25 5.71 19.99
CA TYR A 187 10.78 4.38 20.24
C TYR A 187 12.22 4.47 20.73
N GLU A 188 12.62 3.48 21.53
CA GLU A 188 14.00 3.38 21.96
C GLU A 188 14.89 2.98 20.78
N ASP A 189 16.07 3.60 20.67
CA ASP A 189 17.09 3.20 19.71
C ASP A 189 17.79 1.92 20.22
N VAL A 190 17.07 0.81 20.11
CA VAL A 190 17.57 -0.50 20.49
C VAL A 190 17.88 -1.27 19.21
N TYR A 191 19.14 -1.52 18.98
CA TYR A 191 19.63 -2.29 17.87
C TYR A 191 19.79 -3.76 18.26
N TYR A 192 18.98 -4.63 17.70
CA TYR A 192 19.05 -6.07 17.92
C TYR A 192 19.68 -6.77 16.71
N GLY A 193 20.97 -6.62 16.51
CA GLY A 193 21.68 -7.25 15.40
C GLY A 193 21.08 -6.89 14.05
N GLU A 194 20.92 -7.87 13.18
CA GLU A 194 20.41 -7.68 11.82
C GLU A 194 18.91 -7.39 11.72
N GLY A 195 18.18 -7.41 12.85
CA GLY A 195 16.78 -6.99 12.92
C GLY A 195 16.59 -5.52 12.62
N GLY A 196 17.61 -4.72 12.93
CA GLY A 196 17.60 -3.27 12.77
C GLY A 196 17.02 -2.53 13.97
N SER A 197 17.13 -1.20 13.94
CA SER A 197 16.50 -0.31 14.90
C SER A 197 15.06 0.03 14.47
N PRO A 198 14.11 0.17 15.42
CA PRO A 198 12.80 0.73 15.12
C PRO A 198 12.84 2.12 14.50
N LEU A 199 13.91 2.89 14.76
CA LEU A 199 14.09 4.22 14.19
C LEU A 199 14.33 4.20 12.67
N GLU A 200 14.74 3.06 12.11
CA GLU A 200 14.98 2.87 10.69
C GLU A 200 13.72 2.50 9.89
N ILE A 201 12.63 2.12 10.59
CA ILE A 201 11.37 1.75 9.93
C ILE A 201 10.63 3.02 9.49
N ASP A 202 10.04 2.97 8.30
CA ASP A 202 9.19 4.04 7.81
C ASP A 202 7.76 3.92 8.38
N TYR A 203 7.36 4.89 9.22
CA TYR A 203 6.02 4.95 9.84
C TYR A 203 5.06 5.84 9.03
N TYR A 204 5.08 5.73 7.72
CA TYR A 204 4.12 6.44 6.88
C TYR A 204 2.68 6.05 7.26
N PRO A 205 1.75 7.02 7.40
CA PRO A 205 0.37 6.75 7.80
C PRO A 205 -0.34 5.77 6.87
N LYS A 206 -1.20 4.93 7.45
CA LYS A 206 -2.13 4.07 6.72
C LYS A 206 -3.14 4.96 5.96
N GLU A 207 -3.49 4.56 4.74
CA GLU A 207 -4.46 5.30 3.93
C GLU A 207 -5.89 4.81 4.18
N ASP A 208 -6.83 5.76 4.19
CA ASP A 208 -8.26 5.43 4.18
C ASP A 208 -8.66 4.77 2.87
N PHE A 209 -9.54 3.78 2.94
CA PHE A 209 -10.11 3.13 1.78
C PHE A 209 -11.61 2.83 1.95
N VAL A 210 -12.27 2.44 0.89
CA VAL A 210 -13.69 2.07 0.91
C VAL A 210 -13.81 0.55 0.79
N PRO A 211 -14.09 -0.16 1.90
CA PRO A 211 -14.21 -1.62 1.86
C PRO A 211 -15.48 -2.08 1.13
N LYS A 212 -15.41 -3.24 0.47
CA LYS A 212 -16.59 -3.92 -0.11
C LYS A 212 -17.56 -4.36 0.97
N THR A 213 -17.04 -4.88 2.07
CA THR A 213 -17.80 -5.28 3.25
C THR A 213 -17.18 -4.61 4.47
N LYS A 214 -17.97 -3.89 5.26
CA LYS A 214 -17.46 -3.28 6.49
C LYS A 214 -17.06 -4.35 7.50
N MET A 215 -15.82 -4.28 8.03
CA MET A 215 -15.36 -5.12 9.13
C MET A 215 -16.25 -4.90 10.36
N PRO A 216 -16.74 -5.98 11.02
CA PRO A 216 -17.43 -5.84 12.30
C PRO A 216 -16.55 -5.16 13.37
N ASP A 217 -17.18 -4.47 14.30
CA ASP A 217 -16.44 -3.80 15.38
C ASP A 217 -15.69 -4.80 16.26
N ILE A 218 -16.30 -5.97 16.51
CA ILE A 218 -15.69 -7.13 17.16
C ILE A 218 -15.81 -8.32 16.21
N VAL A 219 -14.70 -9.01 15.96
CA VAL A 219 -14.63 -10.18 15.07
C VAL A 219 -14.24 -11.41 15.88
N ASN A 220 -15.21 -12.32 16.07
CA ASN A 220 -14.98 -13.62 16.69
C ASN A 220 -15.09 -14.70 15.63
N ALA A 221 -13.98 -15.39 15.34
CA ALA A 221 -13.91 -16.31 14.22
C ALA A 221 -13.56 -17.74 14.61
N LEU A 222 -14.20 -18.69 13.92
CA LEU A 222 -13.75 -20.07 13.90
C LEU A 222 -12.73 -20.28 12.76
N TYR A 223 -11.67 -21.01 13.05
CA TYR A 223 -10.69 -21.40 12.04
C TYR A 223 -11.10 -22.67 11.31
N ILE A 224 -10.96 -22.65 10.00
CA ILE A 224 -11.26 -23.76 9.08
C ILE A 224 -10.04 -23.99 8.19
N ASN A 225 -9.37 -25.12 8.33
CA ASN A 225 -8.26 -25.48 7.47
C ASN A 225 -8.71 -25.87 6.06
N ALA A 226 -7.77 -26.00 5.13
CA ALA A 226 -8.04 -26.24 3.71
C ALA A 226 -8.86 -27.51 3.42
N GLU A 227 -8.75 -28.55 4.23
CA GLU A 227 -9.52 -29.81 4.07
C GLU A 227 -10.92 -29.71 4.66
N ALA A 228 -11.02 -29.11 5.87
CA ALA A 228 -12.29 -29.01 6.61
C ALA A 228 -13.32 -28.09 5.95
N VAL A 229 -12.91 -27.19 5.05
CA VAL A 229 -13.83 -26.30 4.33
C VAL A 229 -14.88 -27.08 3.54
N ALA A 230 -14.63 -28.34 3.19
CA ALA A 230 -15.59 -29.22 2.55
C ALA A 230 -16.87 -29.41 3.40
N ASP A 231 -16.74 -29.30 4.72
CA ASP A 231 -17.84 -29.41 5.70
C ASP A 231 -18.40 -28.05 6.14
N ALA A 232 -18.35 -27.01 5.29
CA ALA A 232 -18.78 -25.63 5.58
C ALA A 232 -20.16 -25.57 6.28
N SER A 233 -21.08 -26.45 5.92
CA SER A 233 -22.42 -26.50 6.55
C SER A 233 -22.36 -26.84 8.05
N SER A 234 -21.48 -27.75 8.47
CA SER A 234 -21.30 -28.07 9.89
C SER A 234 -20.71 -26.90 10.68
N PHE A 235 -19.79 -26.12 10.08
CA PHE A 235 -19.25 -24.93 10.71
C PHE A 235 -20.30 -23.82 10.86
N ILE A 236 -21.22 -23.68 9.89
CA ILE A 236 -22.37 -22.78 10.01
C ILE A 236 -23.25 -23.19 11.19
N GLU A 237 -23.58 -24.47 11.31
CA GLU A 237 -24.41 -24.97 12.44
C GLU A 237 -23.75 -24.71 13.81
N ILE A 238 -22.42 -24.88 13.91
CA ILE A 238 -21.64 -24.55 15.12
C ILE A 238 -21.74 -23.05 15.42
N ALA A 239 -21.51 -22.20 14.42
CA ALA A 239 -21.56 -20.75 14.57
C ALA A 239 -22.98 -20.27 14.96
N GLU A 240 -24.03 -20.83 14.38
CA GLU A 240 -25.42 -20.54 14.76
C GLU A 240 -25.71 -20.94 16.23
N SER A 241 -25.04 -21.97 16.72
CA SER A 241 -25.12 -22.41 18.13
C SER A 241 -24.22 -21.62 19.07
N SER A 242 -23.39 -20.75 18.55
CA SER A 242 -22.39 -19.93 19.26
C SER A 242 -22.64 -18.45 18.95
N PRO A 243 -23.57 -17.76 19.66
CA PRO A 243 -24.07 -16.43 19.26
C PRO A 243 -23.00 -15.33 19.16
N GLY A 244 -21.84 -15.54 19.78
CA GLY A 244 -20.71 -14.62 19.67
C GLY A 244 -19.91 -14.75 18.36
N ILE A 245 -20.03 -15.86 17.64
CA ILE A 245 -19.29 -16.10 16.40
C ILE A 245 -19.95 -15.36 15.23
N ASN A 246 -19.18 -14.53 14.52
CA ASN A 246 -19.65 -13.75 13.38
C ASN A 246 -18.70 -13.81 12.17
N ALA A 247 -17.63 -14.61 12.25
CA ALA A 247 -16.63 -14.72 11.21
C ALA A 247 -16.04 -16.13 11.10
N PHE A 248 -15.37 -16.38 9.97
CA PHE A 248 -14.52 -17.54 9.77
C PHE A 248 -13.16 -17.11 9.25
N VAL A 249 -12.09 -17.73 9.78
CA VAL A 249 -10.77 -17.71 9.16
C VAL A 249 -10.62 -19.00 8.38
N VAL A 250 -10.38 -18.90 7.08
CA VAL A 250 -10.28 -20.06 6.19
C VAL A 250 -8.95 -20.06 5.47
N ASP A 251 -8.23 -21.18 5.51
CA ASP A 251 -6.96 -21.30 4.81
C ASP A 251 -7.13 -21.18 3.29
N ILE A 252 -6.30 -20.36 2.69
CA ILE A 252 -6.03 -20.29 1.26
C ILE A 252 -4.73 -21.04 0.97
N LYS A 253 -3.68 -20.74 1.74
CA LYS A 253 -2.38 -21.37 1.67
C LYS A 253 -1.83 -21.61 3.08
N ASP A 254 -1.37 -22.84 3.35
CA ASP A 254 -0.65 -23.20 4.57
C ASP A 254 0.62 -23.99 4.24
N CYS A 255 1.54 -24.08 5.18
CA CYS A 255 2.75 -24.88 5.04
C CYS A 255 3.13 -25.49 6.39
N TYR A 256 2.86 -26.75 6.59
CA TYR A 256 3.32 -27.51 7.75
C TYR A 256 4.67 -28.21 7.48
N VAL A 257 4.69 -29.16 6.56
CA VAL A 257 5.89 -29.83 6.01
C VAL A 257 6.03 -29.46 4.55
N ASP A 258 4.97 -29.64 3.77
CA ASP A 258 4.84 -29.24 2.38
C ASP A 258 3.84 -28.10 2.27
N THR A 259 3.97 -27.28 1.23
CA THR A 259 2.98 -26.23 0.95
C THR A 259 1.66 -26.86 0.53
N GLN A 260 0.58 -26.47 1.21
CA GLN A 260 -0.80 -26.83 0.88
C GLN A 260 -1.54 -25.60 0.35
N LEU A 261 -2.13 -25.72 -0.82
CA LEU A 261 -3.10 -24.77 -1.33
C LEU A 261 -4.51 -25.34 -1.12
N ALA A 262 -5.44 -24.51 -0.65
CA ALA A 262 -6.80 -25.00 -0.39
C ALA A 262 -7.54 -25.37 -1.67
N TYR A 263 -7.16 -24.80 -2.81
CA TYR A 263 -7.80 -25.02 -4.11
C TYR A 263 -6.79 -24.91 -5.27
N GLU A 264 -7.18 -25.34 -6.46
CA GLU A 264 -6.40 -25.15 -7.68
C GLU A 264 -6.36 -23.67 -8.09
N SER A 265 -5.28 -22.98 -7.79
CA SER A 265 -5.05 -21.58 -8.13
C SER A 265 -4.26 -21.45 -9.44
N GLN A 266 -4.65 -20.52 -10.32
CA GLN A 266 -3.87 -20.21 -11.52
C GLN A 266 -2.61 -19.39 -11.16
N VAL A 267 -2.71 -18.52 -10.18
CA VAL A 267 -1.59 -17.76 -9.62
C VAL A 267 -0.51 -18.70 -9.08
N ALA A 268 -0.91 -19.68 -8.28
CA ALA A 268 0.06 -20.64 -7.74
C ALA A 268 0.74 -21.49 -8.83
N LYS A 269 0.03 -21.84 -9.90
CA LYS A 269 0.65 -22.53 -11.05
C LYS A 269 1.72 -21.71 -11.74
N GLU A 270 1.64 -20.39 -11.69
CA GLU A 270 2.64 -19.49 -12.27
C GLU A 270 3.88 -19.35 -11.37
N TYR A 271 3.69 -19.16 -10.07
CA TYR A 271 4.77 -18.83 -9.13
C TYR A 271 5.38 -20.04 -8.44
N ALA A 272 4.60 -21.08 -8.15
CA ALA A 272 4.99 -22.29 -7.42
C ALA A 272 4.34 -23.55 -8.03
N PRO A 273 4.68 -23.92 -9.28
CA PRO A 273 4.03 -24.99 -10.03
C PRO A 273 4.18 -26.39 -9.41
N SER A 274 5.15 -26.59 -8.50
CA SER A 274 5.35 -27.87 -7.83
C SER A 274 4.47 -28.09 -6.59
N THR A 275 3.51 -27.20 -6.31
CA THR A 275 2.56 -27.40 -5.22
C THR A 275 1.56 -28.50 -5.57
N PHE A 276 1.62 -29.64 -4.86
CA PHE A 276 0.79 -30.81 -5.16
C PHE A 276 -0.29 -31.10 -4.11
N ASN A 277 -0.16 -30.55 -2.90
CA ASN A 277 -1.15 -30.79 -1.84
C ASN A 277 -2.31 -29.81 -1.98
N ILE A 278 -3.32 -30.19 -2.80
CA ILE A 278 -4.50 -29.38 -3.11
C ILE A 278 -5.75 -30.24 -2.83
N PRO A 279 -6.39 -30.09 -1.64
CA PRO A 279 -7.50 -30.96 -1.24
C PRO A 279 -8.80 -30.71 -2.01
N ASN A 280 -8.99 -29.50 -2.56
CA ASN A 280 -10.25 -29.14 -3.23
C ASN A 280 -10.03 -28.72 -4.68
N SER A 281 -10.99 -29.02 -5.57
CA SER A 281 -11.08 -28.30 -6.84
C SER A 281 -11.46 -26.83 -6.58
N TYR A 282 -11.15 -25.96 -7.53
CA TYR A 282 -11.54 -24.55 -7.46
C TYR A 282 -13.04 -24.39 -7.21
N GLU A 283 -13.88 -25.11 -7.95
CA GLU A 283 -15.34 -25.04 -7.83
C GLU A 283 -15.83 -25.49 -6.45
N THR A 284 -15.27 -26.60 -5.93
CA THR A 284 -15.65 -27.12 -4.60
C THR A 284 -15.31 -26.10 -3.51
N TYR A 285 -14.12 -25.56 -3.54
CA TYR A 285 -13.68 -24.55 -2.57
C TYR A 285 -14.56 -23.30 -2.66
N ARG A 286 -14.68 -22.72 -3.86
CA ARG A 286 -15.52 -21.53 -4.13
C ARG A 286 -16.95 -21.71 -3.64
N ASP A 287 -17.58 -22.86 -3.92
CA ASP A 287 -18.97 -23.08 -3.55
C ASP A 287 -19.14 -23.19 -2.03
N ASN A 288 -18.14 -23.72 -1.31
CA ASN A 288 -18.15 -23.75 0.15
C ASN A 288 -17.88 -22.36 0.77
N ILE A 289 -16.93 -21.58 0.22
CA ILE A 289 -16.73 -20.18 0.63
C ILE A 289 -18.02 -19.38 0.43
N ARG A 290 -18.69 -19.57 -0.71
CA ARG A 290 -19.99 -18.90 -0.97
C ARG A 290 -21.05 -19.28 0.06
N LYS A 291 -21.14 -20.55 0.50
CA LYS A 291 -22.08 -20.95 1.56
C LYS A 291 -21.85 -20.18 2.86
N LEU A 292 -20.58 -20.06 3.29
CA LEU A 292 -20.22 -19.29 4.48
C LEU A 292 -20.63 -17.81 4.32
N LYS A 293 -20.37 -17.24 3.15
CA LYS A 293 -20.71 -15.84 2.83
C LYS A 293 -22.24 -15.61 2.79
N ASP A 294 -22.99 -16.49 2.13
CA ASP A 294 -24.43 -16.41 2.00
C ASP A 294 -25.15 -16.60 3.35
N ALA A 295 -24.51 -17.29 4.29
CA ALA A 295 -24.96 -17.39 5.68
C ALA A 295 -24.70 -16.09 6.49
N GLY A 296 -24.02 -15.09 5.91
CA GLY A 296 -23.85 -13.76 6.50
C GLY A 296 -22.60 -13.57 7.34
N TYR A 297 -21.65 -14.50 7.29
CA TYR A 297 -20.41 -14.41 8.05
C TYR A 297 -19.34 -13.56 7.34
N TYR A 298 -18.54 -12.86 8.14
CA TYR A 298 -17.34 -12.15 7.68
C TYR A 298 -16.22 -13.16 7.41
N LEU A 299 -15.58 -13.08 6.24
CA LEU A 299 -14.61 -14.09 5.79
C LEU A 299 -13.19 -13.54 5.74
N ILE A 300 -12.30 -14.22 6.45
CA ILE A 300 -10.87 -13.93 6.53
C ILE A 300 -10.13 -15.08 5.82
N GLY A 301 -9.40 -14.77 4.75
CA GLY A 301 -8.58 -15.73 4.04
C GLY A 301 -7.14 -15.74 4.58
N ARG A 302 -6.68 -16.88 5.13
CA ARG A 302 -5.35 -16.97 5.72
C ARG A 302 -4.33 -17.50 4.68
N ILE A 303 -3.18 -16.81 4.60
CA ILE A 303 -2.05 -17.13 3.71
C ILE A 303 -0.77 -17.15 4.55
N THR A 304 -0.05 -18.28 4.59
CA THR A 304 1.32 -18.31 5.12
C THR A 304 2.24 -17.56 4.14
N ALA A 305 2.82 -16.43 4.57
CA ALA A 305 3.57 -15.55 3.67
C ALA A 305 4.95 -16.08 3.32
N PHE A 306 5.86 -16.18 4.29
CA PHE A 306 7.27 -16.56 4.05
C PHE A 306 7.64 -17.98 4.49
N LYS A 307 6.66 -18.82 4.73
CA LYS A 307 6.88 -20.26 4.94
C LYS A 307 6.22 -21.01 3.80
N ASP A 308 7.01 -21.40 2.77
CA ASP A 308 6.49 -21.98 1.53
C ASP A 308 7.56 -22.86 0.85
N ASP A 309 7.50 -24.15 1.09
CA ASP A 309 8.47 -25.13 0.55
C ASP A 309 8.42 -25.22 -0.97
N SER A 310 7.22 -25.14 -1.55
CA SER A 310 7.03 -25.23 -3.01
C SER A 310 7.62 -24.03 -3.73
N PHE A 311 7.29 -22.81 -3.27
CA PHE A 311 7.85 -21.60 -3.87
C PHE A 311 9.37 -21.58 -3.75
N ALA A 312 9.93 -21.89 -2.56
CA ALA A 312 11.37 -21.93 -2.35
C ALA A 312 12.07 -22.97 -3.22
N SER A 313 11.42 -24.12 -3.46
CA SER A 313 11.95 -25.17 -4.34
C SER A 313 11.95 -24.79 -5.81
N ASP A 314 10.88 -24.13 -6.27
CA ASP A 314 10.72 -23.70 -7.66
C ASP A 314 11.50 -22.41 -7.99
N ASN A 315 11.84 -21.61 -6.97
CA ASN A 315 12.54 -20.32 -7.09
C ASN A 315 13.77 -20.26 -6.17
N PRO A 316 14.81 -21.07 -6.39
CA PRO A 316 15.95 -21.18 -5.48
C PRO A 316 16.74 -19.86 -5.33
N ASP A 317 16.69 -18.95 -6.30
CA ASP A 317 17.34 -17.65 -6.23
C ASP A 317 16.61 -16.67 -5.31
N GLU A 318 15.35 -16.95 -4.98
CA GLU A 318 14.46 -16.17 -4.11
C GLU A 318 14.33 -16.78 -2.70
N ALA A 319 15.08 -17.84 -2.42
CA ALA A 319 15.00 -18.60 -1.18
C ALA A 319 16.26 -18.48 -0.33
N LEU A 320 16.11 -18.72 0.96
CA LEU A 320 17.22 -18.74 1.92
C LEU A 320 18.23 -19.82 1.55
N MET A 321 19.53 -19.50 1.70
CA MET A 321 20.62 -20.42 1.34
C MET A 321 21.61 -20.62 2.48
N TYR A 322 22.06 -21.86 2.67
CA TYR A 322 23.11 -22.20 3.60
C TYR A 322 24.11 -23.13 2.92
N ASP A 323 25.40 -22.80 2.94
CA ASP A 323 26.49 -23.57 2.31
C ASP A 323 26.16 -23.96 0.85
N GLY A 324 25.60 -23.02 0.07
CA GLY A 324 25.29 -23.22 -1.36
C GLY A 324 24.08 -24.13 -1.63
N ARG A 325 23.26 -24.42 -0.64
CA ARG A 325 22.03 -25.21 -0.74
C ARG A 325 20.86 -24.46 -0.17
N LEU A 326 19.64 -24.82 -0.60
CA LEU A 326 18.42 -24.29 0.01
C LEU A 326 18.43 -24.59 1.51
N TYR A 327 18.22 -23.52 2.30
CA TYR A 327 18.14 -23.63 3.75
C TYR A 327 16.84 -24.30 4.17
N ASN A 328 16.94 -25.28 5.07
CA ASN A 328 15.79 -25.96 5.66
C ASN A 328 15.73 -25.66 7.16
N TYR A 329 14.61 -25.11 7.61
CA TYR A 329 14.29 -25.07 9.02
C TYR A 329 13.24 -26.15 9.33
N GLY A 330 13.60 -27.11 10.16
CA GLY A 330 12.84 -28.36 10.28
C GLY A 330 12.86 -29.13 8.97
N SER A 331 11.73 -29.35 8.34
CA SER A 331 11.59 -30.04 7.05
C SER A 331 11.18 -29.08 5.92
N VAL A 332 11.10 -27.76 6.17
CA VAL A 332 10.55 -26.77 5.25
C VAL A 332 11.65 -25.87 4.72
N LYS A 333 11.69 -25.66 3.42
CA LYS A 333 12.48 -24.62 2.77
C LYS A 333 11.73 -23.28 2.86
N TRP A 334 12.48 -22.20 3.00
CA TRP A 334 11.91 -20.88 3.22
C TRP A 334 12.30 -19.90 2.12
N PRO A 335 11.31 -19.20 1.52
CA PRO A 335 11.58 -18.00 0.74
C PRO A 335 12.24 -16.91 1.58
N SER A 336 12.96 -16.01 0.92
CA SER A 336 13.47 -14.81 1.57
C SER A 336 12.35 -13.82 1.84
N ILE A 337 12.37 -13.15 3.01
CA ILE A 337 11.49 -12.01 3.30
C ILE A 337 11.80 -10.80 2.40
N TYR A 338 12.97 -10.77 1.77
CA TYR A 338 13.40 -9.73 0.82
C TYR A 338 13.02 -10.04 -0.64
N SER A 339 12.49 -11.24 -0.92
CA SER A 339 12.07 -11.64 -2.27
C SER A 339 10.86 -10.84 -2.74
N ARG A 340 11.06 -9.95 -3.70
CA ARG A 340 9.96 -9.20 -4.33
C ARG A 340 9.03 -10.12 -5.12
N LYS A 341 9.55 -11.20 -5.69
CA LYS A 341 8.75 -12.22 -6.35
C LYS A 341 7.84 -12.97 -5.38
N MET A 342 8.30 -13.24 -4.14
CA MET A 342 7.46 -13.82 -3.09
C MET A 342 6.38 -12.83 -2.62
N TRP A 343 6.70 -11.53 -2.56
CA TRP A 343 5.73 -10.49 -2.27
C TRP A 343 4.61 -10.46 -3.31
N GLU A 344 4.99 -10.44 -4.60
CA GLU A 344 4.05 -10.51 -5.72
C GLU A 344 3.16 -11.75 -5.65
N TYR A 345 3.74 -12.92 -5.41
CA TYR A 345 3.00 -14.18 -5.30
C TYR A 345 1.92 -14.12 -4.21
N ASN A 346 2.29 -13.69 -3.01
CA ASN A 346 1.35 -13.58 -1.91
C ASN A 346 0.22 -12.58 -2.20
N VAL A 347 0.55 -11.43 -2.78
CA VAL A 347 -0.45 -10.40 -3.13
C VAL A 347 -1.33 -10.86 -4.31
N ALA A 348 -0.76 -11.49 -5.33
CA ALA A 348 -1.53 -12.05 -6.45
C ALA A 348 -2.53 -13.11 -5.99
N LEU A 349 -2.09 -14.04 -5.11
CA LEU A 349 -2.97 -15.06 -4.54
C LEU A 349 -4.06 -14.45 -3.64
N ALA A 350 -3.71 -13.41 -2.89
CA ALA A 350 -4.65 -12.65 -2.07
C ALA A 350 -5.71 -11.92 -2.93
N MET A 351 -5.29 -11.30 -4.02
CA MET A 351 -6.22 -10.63 -4.95
C MET A 351 -7.15 -11.64 -5.65
N GLU A 352 -6.63 -12.80 -6.10
CA GLU A 352 -7.47 -13.89 -6.63
C GLU A 352 -8.56 -14.29 -5.62
N ALA A 353 -8.18 -14.47 -4.35
CA ALA A 353 -9.13 -14.83 -3.29
C ALA A 353 -10.19 -13.74 -3.02
N VAL A 354 -9.81 -12.48 -3.03
CA VAL A 354 -10.74 -11.36 -2.81
C VAL A 354 -11.67 -11.15 -4.01
N GLU A 355 -11.14 -11.22 -5.23
CA GLU A 355 -11.90 -10.87 -6.43
C GLU A 355 -12.78 -12.03 -6.91
N GLU A 356 -12.29 -13.27 -6.83
CA GLU A 356 -12.98 -14.43 -7.38
C GLU A 356 -13.76 -15.24 -6.33
N LEU A 357 -13.25 -15.33 -5.09
CA LEU A 357 -13.86 -16.12 -4.03
C LEU A 357 -14.68 -15.28 -3.04
N GLY A 358 -14.42 -13.96 -2.97
CA GLY A 358 -15.22 -13.01 -2.20
C GLY A 358 -14.84 -12.91 -0.72
N PHE A 359 -13.58 -13.16 -0.37
CA PHE A 359 -13.04 -12.85 0.96
C PHE A 359 -13.13 -11.36 1.26
N ASP A 360 -13.43 -11.01 2.52
CA ASP A 360 -13.53 -9.63 3.00
C ASP A 360 -12.20 -9.09 3.50
N GLU A 361 -11.34 -10.01 3.92
CA GLU A 361 -10.05 -9.74 4.54
C GLU A 361 -9.04 -10.82 4.18
N ILE A 362 -7.78 -10.43 4.03
CA ILE A 362 -6.66 -11.38 3.91
C ILE A 362 -5.77 -11.25 5.15
N GLN A 363 -5.50 -12.39 5.77
CA GLN A 363 -4.62 -12.52 6.92
C GLN A 363 -3.31 -13.20 6.50
N PHE A 364 -2.21 -12.47 6.66
CA PHE A 364 -0.88 -13.01 6.41
C PHE A 364 -0.26 -13.58 7.68
N ASP A 365 -0.05 -14.87 7.71
CA ASP A 365 0.72 -15.56 8.74
C ASP A 365 2.16 -15.81 8.29
N TYR A 366 3.05 -16.12 9.19
CA TYR A 366 4.49 -16.31 8.93
C TYR A 366 5.12 -15.10 8.20
N VAL A 367 4.72 -13.89 8.57
CA VAL A 367 5.35 -12.64 8.10
C VAL A 367 6.65 -12.40 8.87
N ARG A 368 7.62 -13.30 8.64
CA ARG A 368 8.84 -13.37 9.44
C ARG A 368 9.89 -14.30 8.82
N LEU A 369 11.12 -14.23 9.33
CA LEU A 369 12.14 -15.27 9.10
C LEU A 369 11.88 -16.53 9.95
N PRO A 370 12.47 -17.70 9.58
CA PRO A 370 12.55 -18.85 10.47
C PRO A 370 13.54 -18.60 11.62
N GLU A 371 13.55 -19.51 12.58
CA GLU A 371 14.60 -19.54 13.63
C GLU A 371 15.94 -19.98 13.05
N ASP A 372 17.03 -19.75 13.80
CA ASP A 372 18.38 -20.23 13.50
C ASP A 372 18.93 -19.80 12.12
N VAL A 373 18.76 -18.54 11.75
CA VAL A 373 19.27 -17.97 10.48
C VAL A 373 20.67 -17.37 10.60
N GLU A 374 21.42 -17.67 11.65
CA GLU A 374 22.84 -17.32 11.75
C GLU A 374 23.60 -18.00 10.61
N ASP A 375 24.50 -17.28 9.96
CA ASP A 375 25.27 -17.73 8.80
C ASP A 375 24.43 -18.14 7.56
N VAL A 376 23.13 -17.84 7.52
CA VAL A 376 22.25 -18.06 6.37
C VAL A 376 22.30 -16.86 5.44
N ASP A 377 22.50 -17.10 4.14
CA ASP A 377 22.32 -16.06 3.11
C ASP A 377 20.82 -15.78 2.95
N LEU A 378 20.40 -14.62 3.45
CA LEU A 378 19.00 -14.16 3.44
C LEU A 378 18.55 -13.58 2.11
N ARG A 379 19.42 -13.49 1.10
CA ARG A 379 19.12 -12.85 -0.21
C ARG A 379 18.69 -11.40 -0.10
N ASN A 380 19.24 -10.64 0.85
CA ASN A 380 18.95 -9.23 1.02
C ASN A 380 19.66 -8.38 -0.04
N ASN A 381 18.97 -8.10 -1.13
CA ASN A 381 19.48 -7.30 -2.25
C ASN A 381 19.09 -5.81 -2.17
N TYR A 382 18.34 -5.41 -1.14
CA TYR A 382 17.73 -4.07 -1.04
C TYR A 382 18.27 -3.24 0.11
N ASP A 383 19.25 -3.77 0.85
CA ASP A 383 19.82 -3.10 2.03
C ASP A 383 18.73 -2.65 3.04
N GLU A 384 17.79 -3.55 3.30
CA GLU A 384 16.73 -3.39 4.28
C GLU A 384 17.04 -4.21 5.54
N THR A 385 16.67 -3.69 6.70
CA THR A 385 16.64 -4.50 7.91
C THR A 385 15.46 -5.48 7.86
N ARG A 386 15.45 -6.49 8.74
CA ARG A 386 14.36 -7.48 8.82
C ARG A 386 13.03 -6.81 9.14
N GLY A 387 13.04 -5.84 10.07
CA GLY A 387 11.86 -5.06 10.43
C GLY A 387 11.33 -4.20 9.28
N GLN A 388 12.24 -3.57 8.51
CA GLN A 388 11.86 -2.83 7.30
C GLN A 388 11.23 -3.74 6.26
N ALA A 389 11.83 -4.90 5.97
CA ALA A 389 11.32 -5.81 4.95
C ALA A 389 9.90 -6.33 5.28
N VAL A 390 9.66 -6.73 6.54
CA VAL A 390 8.33 -7.19 6.98
C VAL A 390 7.30 -6.05 6.90
N SER A 391 7.65 -4.86 7.39
CA SER A 391 6.76 -3.68 7.36
C SER A 391 6.46 -3.25 5.92
N ASN A 392 7.47 -3.23 5.04
CA ASN A 392 7.31 -2.85 3.63
C ASN A 392 6.51 -3.87 2.83
N PHE A 393 6.66 -5.18 3.11
CA PHE A 393 5.79 -6.20 2.52
C PHE A 393 4.33 -5.98 2.91
N LEU A 394 4.05 -5.80 4.20
CA LEU A 394 2.68 -5.60 4.66
C LEU A 394 2.09 -4.30 4.10
N ARG A 395 2.87 -3.23 4.00
CA ARG A 395 2.46 -1.98 3.36
C ARG A 395 2.09 -2.18 1.90
N TYR A 396 2.95 -2.86 1.14
CA TYR A 396 2.68 -3.21 -0.25
C TYR A 396 1.39 -4.04 -0.38
N ALA A 397 1.22 -5.08 0.42
CA ALA A 397 0.03 -5.92 0.41
C ALA A 397 -1.25 -5.11 0.76
N THR A 398 -1.16 -4.27 1.79
CA THR A 398 -2.29 -3.43 2.23
C THR A 398 -2.73 -2.46 1.15
N GLU A 399 -1.80 -1.79 0.47
CA GLU A 399 -2.11 -0.85 -0.61
C GLU A 399 -2.92 -1.51 -1.74
N TYR A 400 -2.46 -2.68 -2.23
CA TYR A 400 -3.14 -3.36 -3.33
C TYR A 400 -4.45 -4.02 -2.93
N LEU A 401 -4.56 -4.54 -1.71
CA LEU A 401 -5.79 -5.14 -1.22
C LEU A 401 -6.84 -4.09 -0.83
N HIS A 402 -6.45 -2.96 -0.28
CA HIS A 402 -7.34 -1.80 -0.08
C HIS A 402 -7.90 -1.29 -1.41
N ALA A 403 -7.10 -1.24 -2.48
CA ALA A 403 -7.58 -0.91 -3.82
C ALA A 403 -8.63 -1.90 -4.34
N LYS A 404 -8.60 -3.16 -3.87
CA LYS A 404 -9.63 -4.18 -4.14
C LYS A 404 -10.78 -4.16 -3.12
N GLY A 405 -10.76 -3.26 -2.14
CA GLY A 405 -11.79 -3.10 -1.11
C GLY A 405 -11.80 -4.20 -0.06
N ALA A 406 -10.67 -4.85 0.19
CA ALA A 406 -10.47 -5.86 1.23
C ALA A 406 -9.56 -5.34 2.34
N TYR A 407 -9.81 -5.77 3.57
CA TYR A 407 -8.95 -5.50 4.72
C TYR A 407 -7.73 -6.43 4.73
N VAL A 408 -6.70 -6.01 5.46
CA VAL A 408 -5.47 -6.79 5.66
C VAL A 408 -5.20 -6.98 7.16
N SER A 409 -4.86 -8.20 7.54
CA SER A 409 -4.36 -8.52 8.87
C SER A 409 -3.07 -9.32 8.83
N ALA A 410 -2.34 -9.30 9.95
CA ALA A 410 -1.09 -10.03 10.08
C ALA A 410 -1.05 -10.81 11.39
N ASP A 411 -0.60 -12.07 11.32
CA ASP A 411 -0.34 -12.90 12.48
C ASP A 411 1.08 -12.68 12.99
N VAL A 412 1.22 -12.52 14.29
CA VAL A 412 2.50 -12.28 14.94
C VAL A 412 2.69 -13.19 16.15
N PHE A 413 3.93 -13.42 16.54
CA PHE A 413 4.22 -14.18 17.77
C PHE A 413 3.62 -13.53 19.02
N GLY A 414 3.32 -14.37 20.01
CA GLY A 414 2.82 -13.93 21.31
C GLY A 414 3.73 -12.90 22.00
N GLU A 415 5.04 -13.07 21.88
CA GLU A 415 6.02 -12.17 22.48
C GLU A 415 6.26 -10.87 21.70
N THR A 416 5.66 -10.69 20.51
CA THR A 416 5.89 -9.50 19.68
C THR A 416 5.45 -8.20 20.37
N SER A 417 4.48 -8.24 21.27
CA SER A 417 4.03 -7.08 22.04
C SER A 417 4.98 -6.69 23.19
N GLY A 418 6.01 -7.50 23.48
CA GLY A 418 6.98 -7.23 24.52
C GLY A 418 6.43 -7.43 25.94
N SER A 419 6.62 -6.43 26.80
CA SER A 419 6.14 -6.40 28.19
C SER A 419 5.41 -5.10 28.50
N GLU A 420 4.84 -4.95 29.69
CA GLU A 420 4.22 -3.69 30.15
C GLU A 420 5.20 -2.50 30.21
N THR A 421 6.49 -2.76 30.26
CA THR A 421 7.53 -1.73 30.37
C THR A 421 8.41 -1.60 29.13
N ASP A 422 8.38 -2.59 28.26
CA ASP A 422 9.23 -2.66 27.08
C ASP A 422 8.42 -3.21 25.89
N THR A 423 8.26 -2.39 24.86
CA THR A 423 7.59 -2.77 23.61
C THR A 423 8.48 -3.58 22.67
N PHE A 424 9.73 -3.80 23.05
CA PHE A 424 10.70 -4.60 22.34
C PHE A 424 10.94 -5.94 23.02
N SER A 425 10.91 -6.99 22.23
CA SER A 425 11.52 -8.26 22.62
C SER A 425 12.64 -8.60 21.65
N ALA A 426 13.58 -9.45 22.08
CA ALA A 426 14.62 -9.96 21.18
C ALA A 426 14.01 -10.74 19.98
N PHE A 427 12.79 -11.25 20.11
CA PHE A 427 12.02 -11.86 19.05
C PHE A 427 11.76 -10.92 17.87
N VAL A 428 11.49 -9.66 18.15
CA VAL A 428 11.18 -8.65 17.13
C VAL A 428 12.31 -8.53 16.14
N SER A 429 13.52 -8.30 16.64
CA SER A 429 14.67 -8.05 15.80
C SER A 429 15.09 -9.29 15.01
N TYR A 430 15.02 -10.47 15.65
CA TYR A 430 15.44 -11.71 15.03
C TYR A 430 14.52 -12.16 13.90
N TYR A 431 13.20 -11.99 14.08
CA TYR A 431 12.21 -12.42 13.09
C TYR A 431 11.72 -11.31 12.16
N GLY A 432 12.01 -10.07 12.46
CA GLY A 432 11.54 -8.89 11.73
C GLY A 432 10.17 -8.40 12.16
N GLN A 433 9.60 -8.93 13.25
CA GLN A 433 8.29 -8.50 13.76
C GLN A 433 8.42 -7.40 14.82
N PHE A 434 7.94 -6.21 14.52
CA PHE A 434 7.85 -5.10 15.47
C PHE A 434 6.40 -4.62 15.56
N TRP A 435 5.78 -4.76 16.74
CA TRP A 435 4.36 -4.52 16.95
C TRP A 435 3.87 -3.16 16.43
N PRO A 436 4.45 -2.01 16.83
CA PRO A 436 3.98 -0.72 16.37
C PRO A 436 4.09 -0.52 14.86
N ALA A 437 5.12 -1.06 14.22
CA ALA A 437 5.30 -0.95 12.78
C ALA A 437 4.26 -1.77 12.01
N ILE A 438 4.02 -3.01 12.43
CA ILE A 438 3.02 -3.88 11.81
C ILE A 438 1.62 -3.30 12.02
N SER A 439 1.27 -2.94 13.26
CA SER A 439 -0.03 -2.34 13.59
C SER A 439 -0.30 -1.03 12.84
N ASN A 440 0.76 -0.26 12.53
CA ASN A 440 0.64 0.99 11.77
C ASN A 440 0.24 0.78 10.29
N VAL A 441 0.45 -0.40 9.72
CA VAL A 441 0.22 -0.66 8.28
C VAL A 441 -0.95 -1.58 7.99
N VAL A 442 -1.32 -2.50 8.91
CA VAL A 442 -2.44 -3.42 8.72
C VAL A 442 -3.72 -2.93 9.41
N ASP A 443 -4.87 -3.49 9.04
CA ASP A 443 -6.17 -3.15 9.65
C ASP A 443 -6.43 -3.90 10.94
N ALA A 444 -5.89 -5.12 11.05
CA ALA A 444 -5.91 -5.90 12.28
C ALA A 444 -4.57 -6.61 12.49
N ILE A 445 -4.14 -6.67 13.76
CA ILE A 445 -2.97 -7.41 14.20
C ILE A 445 -3.43 -8.56 15.10
N SER A 446 -2.95 -9.76 14.80
CA SER A 446 -3.44 -11.00 15.38
C SER A 446 -2.29 -11.77 16.02
N SER A 447 -2.10 -11.58 17.30
CA SER A 447 -1.05 -12.29 18.02
C SER A 447 -1.47 -13.72 18.41
N MET A 448 -0.48 -14.58 18.61
CA MET A 448 -0.62 -16.00 18.89
C MET A 448 -0.06 -16.37 20.29
N PRO A 449 -0.61 -15.84 21.39
CA PRO A 449 -0.12 -16.12 22.75
C PRO A 449 -0.63 -17.48 23.26
N TYR A 450 -0.36 -18.55 22.50
CA TYR A 450 -0.81 -19.89 22.90
C TYR A 450 -0.17 -20.31 24.22
N PRO A 451 -0.96 -20.74 25.22
CA PRO A 451 -0.43 -21.00 26.56
C PRO A 451 0.68 -22.04 26.63
N ASP A 452 0.70 -23.01 25.74
CA ASP A 452 1.71 -24.07 25.67
C ASP A 452 2.97 -23.70 24.88
N HIS A 453 3.00 -22.51 24.26
CA HIS A 453 4.20 -22.00 23.61
C HIS A 453 5.10 -21.20 24.58
N PHE A 454 4.61 -20.87 25.78
CA PHE A 454 5.38 -20.10 26.75
C PHE A 454 6.12 -21.00 27.74
N ALA A 455 7.33 -20.59 28.09
CA ALA A 455 8.07 -21.22 29.18
C ALA A 455 7.41 -20.94 30.53
N SER A 456 7.70 -21.79 31.52
CA SER A 456 7.32 -21.53 32.91
C SER A 456 7.86 -20.18 33.36
N TYR A 457 7.05 -19.43 34.12
CA TYR A 457 7.28 -18.04 34.57
C TYR A 457 7.19 -16.95 33.46
N ALA A 458 6.75 -17.28 32.25
CA ALA A 458 6.41 -16.24 31.28
C ALA A 458 5.35 -15.30 31.86
N TYR A 459 5.53 -14.00 31.67
CA TYR A 459 4.69 -12.94 32.28
C TYR A 459 4.51 -13.10 33.83
N GLY A 460 5.47 -13.73 34.51
CA GLY A 460 5.45 -14.00 35.94
C GLY A 460 4.55 -15.17 36.35
N ILE A 461 4.03 -15.95 35.42
CA ILE A 461 3.07 -17.02 35.68
C ILE A 461 3.78 -18.37 35.64
N TYR A 462 3.66 -19.10 36.76
CA TYR A 462 4.12 -20.47 36.85
C TYR A 462 3.17 -21.40 36.08
N ASP A 463 3.70 -22.20 35.20
CA ASP A 463 2.93 -23.12 34.33
C ASP A 463 1.78 -22.42 33.55
N PRO A 464 2.10 -21.47 32.63
CA PRO A 464 1.09 -20.69 31.91
C PRO A 464 0.10 -21.58 31.13
N TRP A 465 0.51 -22.76 30.66
CA TRP A 465 -0.37 -23.74 30.02
C TRP A 465 -1.51 -24.27 30.89
N ASN A 466 -1.39 -24.18 32.24
CA ASN A 466 -2.45 -24.50 33.19
C ASN A 466 -3.25 -23.27 33.64
N ARG A 467 -2.85 -22.06 33.24
CA ARG A 467 -3.43 -20.78 33.70
C ARG A 467 -3.70 -19.82 32.53
N PRO A 468 -4.51 -20.27 31.55
CA PRO A 468 -4.66 -19.51 30.30
C PRO A 468 -5.28 -18.12 30.52
N GLY A 469 -6.19 -17.95 31.48
CA GLY A 469 -6.80 -16.66 31.78
C GLY A 469 -5.80 -15.65 32.37
N GLU A 470 -4.94 -16.10 33.32
CA GLU A 470 -3.89 -15.25 33.92
C GLU A 470 -2.88 -14.86 32.82
N LEU A 471 -2.54 -15.80 31.94
CA LEU A 471 -1.64 -15.53 30.81
C LEU A 471 -2.23 -14.47 29.87
N MET A 472 -3.46 -14.67 29.41
CA MET A 472 -4.12 -13.76 28.49
C MET A 472 -4.30 -12.36 29.08
N TYR A 473 -4.58 -12.25 30.36
CA TYR A 473 -4.62 -10.97 31.05
C TYR A 473 -3.24 -10.27 31.06
N SER A 474 -2.21 -10.97 31.54
CA SER A 474 -0.87 -10.38 31.67
C SER A 474 -0.25 -10.07 30.31
N TRP A 475 -0.40 -10.97 29.35
CA TRP A 475 -0.01 -10.74 27.95
C TRP A 475 -0.80 -9.57 27.34
N GLY A 476 -2.11 -9.53 27.56
CA GLY A 476 -2.98 -8.47 27.06
C GLY A 476 -2.62 -7.09 27.59
N ARG A 477 -2.16 -6.98 28.86
CA ARG A 477 -1.63 -5.72 29.42
C ARG A 477 -0.37 -5.25 28.69
N ALA A 478 0.55 -6.18 28.35
CA ALA A 478 1.72 -5.85 27.52
C ALA A 478 1.30 -5.36 26.13
N THR A 479 0.32 -6.04 25.52
CA THR A 479 -0.24 -5.67 24.22
C THR A 479 -0.94 -4.30 24.26
N TYR A 480 -1.70 -4.02 25.31
CA TYR A 480 -2.29 -2.71 25.52
C TYR A 480 -1.21 -1.61 25.54
N HIS A 481 -0.10 -1.85 26.25
CA HIS A 481 1.03 -0.92 26.28
C HIS A 481 1.67 -0.72 24.91
N ALA A 482 1.85 -1.80 24.12
CA ALA A 482 2.37 -1.71 22.75
C ALA A 482 1.43 -0.93 21.82
N GLN A 483 0.11 -1.12 21.96
CA GLN A 483 -0.90 -0.36 21.22
C GLN A 483 -0.90 1.13 21.59
N GLU A 484 -0.69 1.50 22.85
CA GLU A 484 -0.55 2.91 23.27
C GLU A 484 0.66 3.61 22.64
N LYS A 485 1.67 2.85 22.21
CA LYS A 485 2.85 3.31 21.48
C LYS A 485 2.68 3.32 19.96
N THR A 486 1.53 2.90 19.45
CA THR A 486 1.24 2.83 18.01
C THR A 486 0.46 4.05 17.57
N TYR A 487 0.87 4.68 16.48
CA TYR A 487 0.19 5.86 15.93
C TYR A 487 -1.14 5.50 15.27
N ASP A 488 -1.12 4.59 14.32
CA ASP A 488 -2.29 4.19 13.54
C ASP A 488 -2.68 2.74 13.91
N LYS A 489 -3.37 2.65 15.05
CA LYS A 489 -3.65 1.37 15.72
C LYS A 489 -4.52 0.45 14.88
N ALA A 490 -4.01 -0.73 14.55
CA ALA A 490 -4.83 -1.82 14.04
C ALA A 490 -5.75 -2.38 15.13
N LYS A 491 -6.86 -3.02 14.73
CA LYS A 491 -7.67 -3.81 15.64
C LYS A 491 -6.87 -4.99 16.18
N CYS A 492 -7.00 -5.26 17.47
CA CYS A 492 -6.29 -6.35 18.13
C CYS A 492 -7.21 -7.57 18.26
N ARG A 493 -6.97 -8.60 17.43
CA ARG A 493 -7.73 -9.86 17.41
C ARG A 493 -6.78 -11.01 17.70
N THR A 494 -6.94 -11.62 18.86
CA THR A 494 -6.00 -12.60 19.38
C THR A 494 -6.41 -14.02 19.01
N TRP A 495 -5.45 -14.80 18.57
CA TRP A 495 -5.62 -16.26 18.47
C TRP A 495 -5.67 -16.88 19.86
N ILE A 496 -6.74 -17.59 20.15
CA ILE A 496 -6.90 -18.40 21.36
C ILE A 496 -6.71 -19.88 21.05
N MET A 497 -6.08 -20.62 21.96
CA MET A 497 -5.86 -22.04 21.82
C MET A 497 -7.19 -22.80 22.01
N ALA A 498 -7.68 -23.45 20.96
CA ALA A 498 -8.93 -24.21 20.94
C ALA A 498 -8.69 -25.71 20.62
N GLN A 499 -7.55 -26.23 21.02
CA GLN A 499 -7.16 -27.64 20.96
C GLN A 499 -6.38 -28.03 22.22
N ASP A 500 -6.22 -29.32 22.47
CA ASP A 500 -5.46 -29.79 23.62
C ASP A 500 -3.97 -29.54 23.43
N SER A 501 -3.24 -29.35 24.51
CA SER A 501 -1.79 -29.22 24.50
C SER A 501 -1.14 -30.59 24.65
N ASP A 502 -0.62 -31.16 23.57
CA ASP A 502 0.10 -32.43 23.58
C ASP A 502 1.42 -32.35 24.39
N PRO A 503 2.23 -31.28 24.27
CA PRO A 503 3.52 -31.20 24.99
C PRO A 503 3.39 -31.25 26.51
N TYR A 504 2.26 -30.77 27.05
CA TYR A 504 2.00 -30.70 28.50
C TYR A 504 0.88 -31.62 28.95
N GLU A 505 0.30 -32.42 28.04
CA GLU A 505 -0.83 -33.31 28.31
C GLU A 505 -2.01 -32.60 29.00
N VAL A 506 -2.30 -31.34 28.58
CA VAL A 506 -3.39 -30.53 29.14
C VAL A 506 -4.59 -30.54 28.22
N TYR A 507 -5.74 -30.92 28.77
CA TYR A 507 -7.02 -30.84 28.08
C TYR A 507 -7.61 -29.43 28.19
N TYR A 508 -7.76 -28.75 27.05
CA TYR A 508 -8.40 -27.46 26.96
C TYR A 508 -9.90 -27.61 26.69
N GLY A 509 -10.67 -27.69 27.77
CA GLY A 509 -12.14 -27.71 27.71
C GLY A 509 -12.78 -26.32 27.67
N PRO A 510 -14.13 -26.24 27.74
CA PRO A 510 -14.86 -24.96 27.69
C PRO A 510 -14.38 -23.91 28.70
N ASP A 511 -14.05 -24.33 29.94
CA ASP A 511 -13.57 -23.40 30.97
C ASP A 511 -12.24 -22.73 30.58
N PHE A 512 -11.35 -23.46 29.90
CA PHE A 512 -10.06 -22.92 29.41
C PHE A 512 -10.27 -21.93 28.27
N ILE A 513 -11.21 -22.23 27.35
CA ILE A 513 -11.56 -21.32 26.26
C ILE A 513 -12.14 -20.03 26.83
N LYS A 514 -13.11 -20.16 27.75
CA LYS A 514 -13.73 -19.02 28.42
C LYS A 514 -12.70 -18.17 29.18
N ALA A 515 -11.79 -18.81 29.91
CA ALA A 515 -10.76 -18.10 30.67
C ALA A 515 -9.84 -17.27 29.78
N GLN A 516 -9.48 -17.75 28.58
CA GLN A 516 -8.70 -16.99 27.60
C GLN A 516 -9.48 -15.74 27.15
N ILE A 517 -10.74 -15.88 26.77
CA ILE A 517 -11.60 -14.77 26.32
C ILE A 517 -11.80 -13.75 27.45
N ASP A 518 -12.09 -14.21 28.67
CA ASP A 518 -12.28 -13.33 29.82
C ASP A 518 -11.00 -12.55 30.15
N GLY A 519 -9.83 -13.21 30.10
CA GLY A 519 -8.53 -12.56 30.35
C GLY A 519 -8.22 -11.45 29.33
N LEU A 520 -8.52 -11.67 28.05
CA LEU A 520 -8.38 -10.64 26.99
C LEU A 520 -9.32 -9.45 27.22
N LYS A 521 -10.58 -9.71 27.59
CA LYS A 521 -11.56 -8.66 27.88
C LYS A 521 -11.16 -7.84 29.11
N GLU A 522 -10.62 -8.48 30.15
CA GLU A 522 -10.16 -7.81 31.37
C GLU A 522 -8.90 -6.95 31.14
N ALA A 523 -8.09 -7.30 30.15
CA ALA A 523 -6.88 -6.57 29.78
C ALA A 523 -7.14 -5.30 28.95
N ASP A 524 -8.37 -5.00 28.54
CA ASP A 524 -8.75 -3.88 27.65
C ASP A 524 -8.10 -3.93 26.26
N VAL A 525 -7.86 -5.14 25.74
CA VAL A 525 -7.27 -5.37 24.42
C VAL A 525 -8.11 -6.40 23.66
N PHE A 526 -9.34 -6.05 23.31
CA PHE A 526 -10.29 -6.98 22.78
C PHE A 526 -11.13 -6.39 21.62
N ASP A 527 -10.68 -6.61 20.37
CA ASP A 527 -11.48 -6.39 19.17
C ASP A 527 -12.00 -7.72 18.58
N GLY A 528 -11.94 -8.79 19.38
CA GLY A 528 -12.37 -10.14 19.05
C GLY A 528 -11.28 -11.19 19.27
N PHE A 529 -11.61 -12.42 18.85
CA PHE A 529 -10.69 -13.55 18.89
C PHE A 529 -10.84 -14.46 17.68
N MET A 530 -9.84 -15.29 17.46
CA MET A 530 -9.88 -16.39 16.49
C MET A 530 -9.47 -17.68 17.19
N THR A 531 -10.14 -18.80 16.87
CA THR A 531 -9.88 -20.08 17.55
C THR A 531 -8.83 -20.87 16.79
N TRP A 532 -7.71 -21.18 17.43
CA TRP A 532 -6.71 -22.08 16.82
C TRP A 532 -7.02 -23.54 17.16
N ASN A 533 -7.47 -24.27 16.17
CA ASN A 533 -7.64 -25.72 16.20
C ASN A 533 -7.12 -26.27 14.88
N ALA A 534 -5.87 -26.71 14.86
CA ALA A 534 -5.16 -27.09 13.64
C ALA A 534 -5.91 -28.15 12.81
N ALA A 535 -6.59 -29.09 13.48
CA ALA A 535 -7.41 -30.10 12.83
C ALA A 535 -8.79 -29.60 12.39
N SER A 536 -9.19 -28.37 12.73
CA SER A 536 -10.54 -27.84 12.55
C SER A 536 -11.63 -28.81 13.01
N SER A 537 -11.42 -29.41 14.19
CA SER A 537 -12.26 -30.50 14.69
C SER A 537 -13.67 -30.04 15.04
N ILE A 538 -14.65 -30.47 14.25
CA ILE A 538 -16.09 -30.19 14.45
C ILE A 538 -16.51 -30.56 15.87
N SER A 539 -16.12 -31.74 16.37
CA SER A 539 -16.49 -32.21 17.70
C SER A 539 -15.92 -31.35 18.83
N LYS A 540 -14.71 -30.80 18.66
CA LYS A 540 -14.12 -29.86 19.61
C LYS A 540 -14.85 -28.53 19.59
N TYR A 541 -15.15 -27.96 18.44
CA TYR A 541 -15.91 -26.71 18.32
C TYR A 541 -17.31 -26.83 18.92
N TRP A 542 -18.01 -27.97 18.70
CA TRP A 542 -19.27 -28.23 19.38
C TRP A 542 -19.15 -28.21 20.90
N SER A 543 -18.07 -28.77 21.44
CA SER A 543 -17.84 -28.76 22.89
C SER A 543 -17.61 -27.37 23.47
N TYR A 544 -17.23 -26.39 22.66
CA TYR A 544 -16.96 -24.99 23.06
C TYR A 544 -18.11 -24.03 22.77
N SER A 545 -19.13 -24.45 22.00
CA SER A 545 -20.16 -23.58 21.44
C SER A 545 -20.84 -22.67 22.48
N GLU A 546 -21.06 -23.15 23.69
CA GLU A 546 -21.73 -22.37 24.76
C GLU A 546 -20.84 -21.24 25.34
N VAL A 547 -19.51 -21.28 25.15
CA VAL A 547 -18.56 -20.32 25.74
C VAL A 547 -17.89 -19.39 24.72
N LEU A 548 -18.17 -19.57 23.44
CA LEU A 548 -17.65 -18.73 22.35
C LEU A 548 -18.52 -17.47 22.17
N ASN A 549 -18.48 -16.55 23.18
CA ASN A 549 -19.31 -15.35 23.21
C ASN A 549 -18.50 -14.07 23.37
#